data_b7e68a62299c0b487e68f0e4e2c42dc1
#
_entry.id   b7e68a62299c0b487e68f0e4e2c42dc1
#
_cell.length_a   1.000
_cell.length_b   1.000
_cell.length_c   1.000
_cell.angle_alpha   90.00
_cell.angle_beta   90.00
_cell.angle_gamma   90.00
#
_symmetry.space_group_name_H-M   'P 1'
#
loop_
_entity.id
_entity.type
_entity.pdbx_description
1 polymer ?
#
loop_
_entity_poly.entity_id
_entity_poly.type
_entity_poly.pdbx_seq_one_letter_code
_entity_poly.pdbx_strand_id
1 'polypeptide(L)'
;MLTLDKFEEASEKVKEVTTETKLVYSDYFSQQTGNKVYLKPENMQFTGAYKVRGAYYKISTLTEEERAKGLITASAGNHAQGVAYAAKCYGCKAVIVMPTTTPLIKVNRTKSYGAEVVLYGDVYDEACQKAYELAEKEGYTFIHPFDDLAVATGQGTIAMEIFKELPLVEYILVPIGGGGLAAGVSTLAKLLNPNIKVIGVEPAGASCMKASLDAGKVITLPDVNTIADGTAVKTPGDIVFPYIQKNIDEIIAVEDQELIVNFLDMMENHKMLVENSGLLTVAALKHLDCKGKKIVSILSGGNMDVITLSSVVQHGLIERGRVFTVSVQLPDRPGELVNVASVIAKLK
;
A
#
# COMPACT_ATOMS: atom_id res chain seq x y z
N MET A 1 9.36 20.47 -7.81
CA MET A 1 9.38 20.72 -6.35
C MET A 1 7.95 20.52 -5.85
N LEU A 2 7.78 19.88 -4.69
CA LEU A 2 6.49 19.74 -4.02
C LEU A 2 6.15 21.05 -3.31
N THR A 3 5.07 21.74 -3.72
CA THR A 3 4.63 23.03 -3.18
C THR A 3 3.16 23.00 -2.83
N LEU A 4 2.71 23.88 -1.92
CA LEU A 4 1.32 23.93 -1.49
C LEU A 4 0.36 24.13 -2.67
N ASP A 5 0.66 25.10 -3.55
CA ASP A 5 -0.17 25.40 -4.75
C ASP A 5 -0.39 24.15 -5.63
N LYS A 6 0.67 23.33 -5.82
CA LYS A 6 0.55 22.07 -6.57
C LYS A 6 -0.29 21.02 -5.87
N PHE A 7 -0.22 20.96 -4.55
CA PHE A 7 -1.09 20.06 -3.77
C PHE A 7 -2.56 20.51 -3.81
N GLU A 8 -2.81 21.82 -3.78
CA GLU A 8 -4.15 22.38 -3.94
C GLU A 8 -4.72 22.08 -5.32
N GLU A 9 -3.94 22.34 -6.38
CA GLU A 9 -4.30 21.97 -7.75
C GLU A 9 -4.59 20.47 -7.88
N ALA A 10 -3.69 19.63 -7.37
CA ALA A 10 -3.86 18.19 -7.39
C ALA A 10 -5.11 17.74 -6.63
N SER A 11 -5.39 18.37 -5.48
CA SER A 11 -6.56 18.04 -4.65
C SER A 11 -7.88 18.33 -5.37
N GLU A 12 -7.96 19.40 -6.15
CA GLU A 12 -9.13 19.66 -7.00
C GLU A 12 -9.20 18.63 -8.15
N LYS A 13 -8.06 18.34 -8.78
CA LYS A 13 -8.02 17.47 -9.96
C LYS A 13 -8.38 16.03 -9.63
N VAL A 14 -7.87 15.47 -8.55
CA VAL A 14 -8.14 14.06 -8.20
C VAL A 14 -9.60 13.79 -7.77
N LYS A 15 -10.38 14.81 -7.43
CA LYS A 15 -11.83 14.65 -7.13
C LYS A 15 -12.61 14.03 -8.30
N GLU A 16 -12.12 14.17 -9.52
CA GLU A 16 -12.74 13.59 -10.71
C GLU A 16 -12.72 12.05 -10.70
N VAL A 17 -11.80 11.44 -9.95
CA VAL A 17 -11.55 9.98 -9.98
C VAL A 17 -11.49 9.31 -8.62
N THR A 18 -11.52 10.09 -7.54
CA THR A 18 -11.46 9.55 -6.19
C THR A 18 -12.82 9.52 -5.51
N THR A 19 -13.02 8.52 -4.67
CA THR A 19 -14.09 8.49 -3.70
C THR A 19 -13.63 9.23 -2.44
N GLU A 20 -14.49 10.06 -1.86
CA GLU A 20 -14.22 10.68 -0.56
C GLU A 20 -14.14 9.59 0.52
N THR A 21 -12.93 9.22 0.90
CA THR A 21 -12.66 8.22 1.94
C THR A 21 -12.59 8.92 3.30
N LYS A 22 -13.74 9.16 3.92
CA LYS A 22 -13.83 9.83 5.21
C LYS A 22 -13.04 9.12 6.29
N LEU A 23 -12.53 9.88 7.26
CA LEU A 23 -11.86 9.33 8.42
C LEU A 23 -12.84 8.48 9.25
N VAL A 24 -12.42 7.27 9.58
CA VAL A 24 -13.18 6.36 10.44
C VAL A 24 -12.52 6.30 11.82
N TYR A 25 -13.21 6.77 12.86
CA TYR A 25 -12.73 6.61 14.23
C TYR A 25 -12.69 5.13 14.60
N SER A 26 -11.56 4.67 15.13
CA SER A 26 -11.40 3.31 15.61
C SER A 26 -11.44 3.25 17.13
N ASP A 27 -12.57 2.86 17.67
CA ASP A 27 -12.70 2.64 19.12
C ASP A 27 -11.73 1.51 19.58
N TYR A 28 -11.65 0.45 18.81
CA TYR A 28 -10.79 -0.71 19.09
C TYR A 28 -9.31 -0.32 19.24
N PHE A 29 -8.71 0.31 18.23
CA PHE A 29 -7.30 0.73 18.31
C PHE A 29 -7.09 1.89 19.29
N SER A 30 -8.09 2.74 19.49
CA SER A 30 -8.02 3.82 20.48
C SER A 30 -7.92 3.26 21.90
N GLN A 31 -8.72 2.25 22.26
CA GLN A 31 -8.66 1.58 23.55
C GLN A 31 -7.33 0.85 23.76
N GLN A 32 -6.85 0.12 22.74
CA GLN A 32 -5.59 -0.61 22.83
C GLN A 32 -4.39 0.32 23.06
N THR A 33 -4.36 1.47 22.38
CA THR A 33 -3.18 2.35 22.38
C THR A 33 -3.29 3.49 23.39
N GLY A 34 -4.47 3.76 23.94
CA GLY A 34 -4.72 4.95 24.78
C GLY A 34 -4.64 6.28 24.01
N ASN A 35 -4.83 6.24 22.69
CA ASN A 35 -4.86 7.37 21.78
C ASN A 35 -6.24 7.55 21.14
N LYS A 36 -6.41 8.58 20.31
CA LYS A 36 -7.59 8.77 19.45
C LYS A 36 -7.20 8.40 18.03
N VAL A 37 -7.45 7.15 17.65
CA VAL A 37 -7.03 6.59 16.36
C VAL A 37 -8.12 6.74 15.32
N TYR A 38 -7.76 7.27 14.17
CA TYR A 38 -8.59 7.42 12.98
C TYR A 38 -7.95 6.66 11.81
N LEU A 39 -8.76 6.01 11.01
CA LEU A 39 -8.34 5.28 9.82
C LEU A 39 -8.69 6.11 8.58
N LYS A 40 -7.72 6.31 7.68
CA LYS A 40 -7.94 6.88 6.35
C LYS A 40 -8.06 5.73 5.34
N PRO A 41 -9.28 5.32 4.94
CA PRO A 41 -9.50 4.05 4.24
C PRO A 41 -9.28 4.16 2.73
N GLU A 42 -8.06 4.37 2.27
CA GLU A 42 -7.72 4.40 0.84
C GLU A 42 -7.90 3.04 0.12
N ASN A 43 -8.06 1.95 0.88
CA ASN A 43 -8.53 0.66 0.37
C ASN A 43 -9.95 0.71 -0.19
N MET A 44 -10.73 1.74 0.14
CA MET A 44 -12.09 1.97 -0.35
C MET A 44 -12.16 2.86 -1.61
N GLN A 45 -11.02 3.26 -2.17
CA GLN A 45 -10.97 3.94 -3.46
C GLN A 45 -11.54 3.05 -4.57
N PHE A 46 -12.02 3.68 -5.65
CA PHE A 46 -12.62 2.97 -6.79
C PHE A 46 -11.75 1.85 -7.35
N THR A 47 -10.42 2.08 -7.42
CA THR A 47 -9.44 1.07 -7.83
C THR A 47 -8.95 0.19 -6.68
N GLY A 48 -9.52 0.32 -5.49
CA GLY A 48 -9.14 -0.44 -4.29
C GLY A 48 -7.83 -0.01 -3.64
N ALA A 49 -7.23 1.13 -4.02
CA ALA A 49 -6.02 1.67 -3.43
C ALA A 49 -5.78 3.14 -3.81
N TYR A 50 -4.94 3.83 -3.05
CA TYR A 50 -4.60 5.23 -3.22
C TYR A 50 -3.91 5.59 -4.56
N LYS A 51 -3.32 4.61 -5.25
CA LYS A 51 -2.47 4.81 -6.43
C LYS A 51 -3.15 5.57 -7.58
N VAL A 52 -4.46 5.54 -7.67
CA VAL A 52 -5.23 6.30 -8.66
C VAL A 52 -4.98 7.81 -8.56
N ARG A 53 -4.78 8.36 -7.35
CA ARG A 53 -4.53 9.79 -7.11
C ARG A 53 -3.30 10.27 -7.85
N GLY A 54 -2.14 9.63 -7.61
CA GLY A 54 -0.89 10.00 -8.24
C GLY A 54 -0.85 9.71 -9.73
N ALA A 55 -1.41 8.58 -10.17
CA ALA A 55 -1.49 8.24 -11.59
C ALA A 55 -2.33 9.28 -12.35
N TYR A 56 -3.50 9.63 -11.82
CA TYR A 56 -4.40 10.59 -12.45
C TYR A 56 -3.78 12.00 -12.51
N TYR A 57 -3.24 12.49 -11.39
CA TYR A 57 -2.59 13.80 -11.38
C TYR A 57 -1.38 13.85 -12.33
N LYS A 58 -0.52 12.82 -12.33
CA LYS A 58 0.59 12.75 -13.27
C LYS A 58 0.12 12.85 -14.73
N ILE A 59 -0.89 12.08 -15.11
CA ILE A 59 -1.43 12.10 -16.47
C ILE A 59 -2.04 13.46 -16.80
N SER A 60 -2.65 14.17 -15.84
CA SER A 60 -3.19 15.51 -16.03
C SER A 60 -2.13 16.55 -16.37
N THR A 61 -0.90 16.36 -15.87
CA THR A 61 0.23 17.28 -16.13
C THR A 61 0.91 17.07 -17.48
N LEU A 62 0.58 15.99 -18.19
CA LEU A 62 1.12 15.71 -19.52
C LEU A 62 0.46 16.58 -20.58
N THR A 63 1.22 16.92 -21.62
CA THR A 63 0.69 17.58 -22.82
C THR A 63 -0.26 16.65 -23.58
N GLU A 64 -1.09 17.20 -24.46
CA GLU A 64 -1.95 16.40 -25.33
C GLU A 64 -1.14 15.48 -26.24
N GLU A 65 0.01 15.94 -26.71
CA GLU A 65 0.91 15.14 -27.55
C GLU A 65 1.48 13.93 -26.77
N GLU A 66 1.93 14.13 -25.53
CA GLU A 66 2.43 13.06 -24.67
C GLU A 66 1.33 12.03 -24.37
N ARG A 67 0.10 12.48 -24.07
CA ARG A 67 -1.05 11.60 -23.87
C ARG A 67 -1.42 10.83 -25.14
N ALA A 68 -1.38 11.49 -26.30
CA ALA A 68 -1.72 10.88 -27.58
C ALA A 68 -0.77 9.75 -27.99
N LYS A 69 0.53 9.86 -27.62
CA LYS A 69 1.51 8.77 -27.83
C LYS A 69 1.18 7.53 -27.04
N GLY A 70 0.45 7.66 -25.93
CA GLY A 70 0.11 6.57 -25.01
C GLY A 70 1.01 6.52 -23.80
N LEU A 71 0.55 5.78 -22.80
CA LEU A 71 1.16 5.68 -21.48
C LEU A 71 1.64 4.25 -21.24
N ILE A 72 2.74 4.09 -20.50
CA ILE A 72 3.25 2.78 -20.13
C ILE A 72 3.70 2.76 -18.67
N THR A 73 3.55 1.62 -18.02
CA THR A 73 4.15 1.35 -16.71
C THR A 73 4.43 -0.15 -16.53
N ALA A 74 5.28 -0.47 -15.57
CA ALA A 74 5.47 -1.84 -15.08
C ALA A 74 4.86 -1.96 -13.68
N SER A 75 3.86 -2.81 -13.53
CA SER A 75 3.26 -3.13 -12.23
C SER A 75 2.24 -4.25 -12.37
N ALA A 76 2.23 -5.20 -11.43
CA ALA A 76 1.19 -6.23 -11.33
C ALA A 76 0.12 -5.93 -10.25
N GLY A 77 0.15 -4.75 -9.63
CA GLY A 77 -0.69 -4.43 -8.46
C GLY A 77 -1.48 -3.13 -8.60
N ASN A 78 -1.51 -2.37 -7.51
CA ASN A 78 -2.32 -1.16 -7.36
C ASN A 78 -1.98 -0.05 -8.36
N HIS A 79 -0.69 0.08 -8.72
CA HIS A 79 -0.27 1.09 -9.68
C HIS A 79 -0.76 0.77 -11.10
N ALA A 80 -0.71 -0.49 -11.51
CA ALA A 80 -1.26 -0.96 -12.78
C ALA A 80 -2.72 -0.55 -12.95
N GLN A 81 -3.54 -0.82 -11.94
CA GLN A 81 -4.96 -0.48 -11.94
C GLN A 81 -5.19 1.04 -11.90
N GLY A 82 -4.39 1.76 -11.09
CA GLY A 82 -4.44 3.22 -11.02
C GLY A 82 -4.14 3.89 -12.36
N VAL A 83 -3.07 3.46 -13.06
CA VAL A 83 -2.70 3.98 -14.38
C VAL A 83 -3.74 3.61 -15.44
N ALA A 84 -4.19 2.34 -15.47
CA ALA A 84 -5.18 1.88 -16.42
C ALA A 84 -6.51 2.67 -16.30
N TYR A 85 -6.99 2.85 -15.06
CA TYR A 85 -8.20 3.61 -14.80
C TYR A 85 -8.05 5.10 -15.13
N ALA A 86 -6.94 5.73 -14.72
CA ALA A 86 -6.67 7.13 -15.02
C ALA A 86 -6.54 7.38 -16.53
N ALA A 87 -5.85 6.50 -17.25
CA ALA A 87 -5.75 6.56 -18.71
C ALA A 87 -7.12 6.46 -19.40
N LYS A 88 -7.98 5.56 -18.92
CA LYS A 88 -9.37 5.44 -19.42
C LYS A 88 -10.14 6.76 -19.26
N CYS A 89 -10.00 7.43 -18.10
CA CYS A 89 -10.67 8.72 -17.86
C CYS A 89 -10.20 9.82 -18.82
N TYR A 90 -8.93 9.80 -19.22
CA TYR A 90 -8.37 10.73 -20.21
C TYR A 90 -8.51 10.27 -21.68
N GLY A 91 -9.12 9.11 -21.93
CA GLY A 91 -9.21 8.53 -23.29
C GLY A 91 -7.84 8.19 -23.88
N CYS A 92 -6.83 7.91 -23.06
CA CYS A 92 -5.47 7.60 -23.49
C CYS A 92 -5.26 6.09 -23.61
N LYS A 93 -4.41 5.66 -24.56
CA LYS A 93 -3.90 4.30 -24.58
C LYS A 93 -3.00 4.07 -23.35
N ALA A 94 -3.17 2.95 -22.67
CA ALA A 94 -2.28 2.50 -21.60
C ALA A 94 -1.77 1.10 -21.88
N VAL A 95 -0.46 0.90 -21.71
CA VAL A 95 0.22 -0.39 -21.80
C VAL A 95 0.78 -0.71 -20.42
N ILE A 96 0.44 -1.88 -19.88
CA ILE A 96 0.90 -2.31 -18.57
C ILE A 96 1.73 -3.58 -18.74
N VAL A 97 3.01 -3.50 -18.40
CA VAL A 97 3.90 -4.66 -18.44
C VAL A 97 3.89 -5.35 -17.08
N MET A 98 3.66 -6.66 -17.08
CA MET A 98 3.57 -7.50 -15.88
C MET A 98 4.44 -8.75 -16.05
N PRO A 99 5.02 -9.30 -14.97
CA PRO A 99 5.62 -10.62 -15.00
C PRO A 99 4.64 -11.70 -15.49
N THR A 100 5.15 -12.73 -16.16
CA THR A 100 4.35 -13.90 -16.63
C THR A 100 3.71 -14.65 -15.48
N THR A 101 4.32 -14.59 -14.29
CA THR A 101 3.86 -15.18 -13.04
C THR A 101 2.67 -14.44 -12.39
N THR A 102 2.26 -13.29 -12.95
CA THR A 102 1.16 -12.49 -12.39
C THR A 102 -0.16 -13.25 -12.42
N PRO A 103 -0.89 -13.36 -11.29
CA PRO A 103 -2.19 -14.01 -11.23
C PRO A 103 -3.18 -13.45 -12.24
N LEU A 104 -3.89 -14.34 -12.94
CA LEU A 104 -4.86 -13.96 -13.99
C LEU A 104 -5.94 -12.97 -13.52
N ILE A 105 -6.31 -13.02 -12.25
CA ILE A 105 -7.29 -12.08 -11.69
C ILE A 105 -6.77 -10.63 -11.74
N LYS A 106 -5.47 -10.41 -11.45
CA LYS A 106 -4.84 -9.08 -11.52
C LYS A 106 -4.71 -8.60 -12.97
N VAL A 107 -4.35 -9.51 -13.88
CA VAL A 107 -4.30 -9.23 -15.33
C VAL A 107 -5.66 -8.82 -15.86
N ASN A 108 -6.70 -9.64 -15.58
CA ASN A 108 -8.05 -9.39 -16.06
C ASN A 108 -8.65 -8.11 -15.49
N ARG A 109 -8.38 -7.81 -14.22
CA ARG A 109 -8.84 -6.58 -13.58
C ARG A 109 -8.21 -5.34 -14.23
N THR A 110 -6.93 -5.39 -14.57
CA THR A 110 -6.26 -4.30 -15.28
C THR A 110 -6.82 -4.12 -16.70
N LYS A 111 -7.04 -5.24 -17.43
CA LYS A 111 -7.69 -5.20 -18.75
C LYS A 111 -9.12 -4.65 -18.71
N SER A 112 -9.87 -4.87 -17.64
CA SER A 112 -11.24 -4.35 -17.49
C SER A 112 -11.32 -2.82 -17.45
N TYR A 113 -10.21 -2.16 -17.10
CA TYR A 113 -10.07 -0.70 -17.23
C TYR A 113 -9.68 -0.24 -18.64
N GLY A 114 -9.54 -1.16 -19.61
CA GLY A 114 -9.22 -0.82 -21.00
C GLY A 114 -7.74 -0.79 -21.35
N ALA A 115 -6.84 -1.15 -20.41
CA ALA A 115 -5.41 -1.19 -20.69
C ALA A 115 -5.00 -2.45 -21.48
N GLU A 116 -4.01 -2.30 -22.35
CA GLU A 116 -3.27 -3.40 -22.96
C GLU A 116 -2.30 -3.98 -21.91
N VAL A 117 -2.31 -5.30 -21.72
CA VAL A 117 -1.39 -5.96 -20.80
C VAL A 117 -0.39 -6.79 -21.58
N VAL A 118 0.89 -6.52 -21.36
CA VAL A 118 2.03 -7.27 -21.90
C VAL A 118 2.62 -8.11 -20.78
N LEU A 119 2.63 -9.43 -20.94
CA LEU A 119 3.28 -10.34 -20.00
C LEU A 119 4.73 -10.59 -20.47
N TYR A 120 5.70 -10.30 -19.60
CA TYR A 120 7.12 -10.44 -19.94
C TYR A 120 7.98 -10.67 -18.69
N GLY A 121 8.90 -11.61 -18.80
CA GLY A 121 9.82 -12.00 -17.73
C GLY A 121 9.10 -12.71 -16.57
N ASP A 122 9.87 -13.18 -15.61
CA ASP A 122 9.36 -13.91 -14.45
C ASP A 122 9.33 -13.04 -13.18
N VAL A 123 10.11 -11.95 -13.18
CA VAL A 123 10.21 -11.00 -12.05
C VAL A 123 9.92 -9.56 -12.47
N TYR A 124 9.65 -8.71 -11.46
CA TYR A 124 9.32 -7.31 -11.68
C TYR A 124 10.40 -6.54 -12.47
N ASP A 125 11.68 -6.78 -12.18
CA ASP A 125 12.78 -6.03 -12.81
C ASP A 125 12.83 -6.27 -14.32
N GLU A 126 12.57 -7.49 -14.79
CA GLU A 126 12.50 -7.83 -16.22
C GLU A 126 11.30 -7.15 -16.89
N ALA A 127 10.14 -7.17 -16.24
CA ALA A 127 8.95 -6.47 -16.73
C ALA A 127 9.19 -4.96 -16.80
N CYS A 128 9.88 -4.39 -15.82
CA CYS A 128 10.22 -2.96 -15.76
C CYS A 128 11.18 -2.57 -16.87
N GLN A 129 12.24 -3.36 -17.09
CA GLN A 129 13.17 -3.13 -18.22
C GLN A 129 12.42 -3.18 -19.55
N LYS A 130 11.54 -4.16 -19.72
CA LYS A 130 10.72 -4.28 -20.94
C LYS A 130 9.80 -3.07 -21.14
N ALA A 131 9.25 -2.52 -20.07
CA ALA A 131 8.45 -1.32 -20.16
C ALA A 131 9.26 -0.11 -20.61
N TYR A 132 10.50 0.06 -20.14
CA TYR A 132 11.40 1.10 -20.62
C TYR A 132 11.78 0.92 -22.09
N GLU A 133 12.10 -0.30 -22.53
CA GLU A 133 12.38 -0.60 -23.95
C GLU A 133 11.18 -0.21 -24.85
N LEU A 134 9.96 -0.57 -24.45
CA LEU A 134 8.75 -0.22 -25.17
C LEU A 134 8.47 1.28 -25.14
N ALA A 135 8.73 1.96 -24.01
CA ALA A 135 8.59 3.41 -23.90
C ALA A 135 9.48 4.12 -24.92
N GLU A 136 10.76 3.73 -25.03
CA GLU A 136 11.72 4.31 -25.96
C GLU A 136 11.34 4.01 -27.43
N LYS A 137 11.02 2.75 -27.73
CA LYS A 137 10.72 2.29 -29.08
C LYS A 137 9.44 2.91 -29.65
N GLU A 138 8.37 2.93 -28.86
CA GLU A 138 7.03 3.35 -29.30
C GLU A 138 6.71 4.80 -28.93
N GLY A 139 7.58 5.46 -28.15
CA GLY A 139 7.42 6.83 -27.69
C GLY A 139 6.39 7.00 -26.57
N TYR A 140 6.07 5.94 -25.82
CA TYR A 140 5.13 6.02 -24.70
C TYR A 140 5.68 6.83 -23.54
N THR A 141 4.82 7.56 -22.84
CA THR A 141 5.19 8.23 -21.59
C THR A 141 5.15 7.23 -20.44
N PHE A 142 6.31 7.05 -19.76
CA PHE A 142 6.40 6.15 -18.61
C PHE A 142 5.79 6.81 -17.37
N ILE A 143 4.85 6.13 -16.72
CA ILE A 143 4.23 6.57 -15.46
C ILE A 143 4.86 5.78 -14.32
N HIS A 144 5.79 6.43 -13.60
CA HIS A 144 6.56 5.79 -12.54
C HIS A 144 5.69 5.49 -11.30
N PRO A 145 5.82 4.32 -10.65
CA PRO A 145 4.96 3.93 -9.54
C PRO A 145 5.15 4.75 -8.25
N PHE A 146 6.27 5.45 -8.08
CA PHE A 146 6.58 6.23 -6.87
C PHE A 146 7.63 7.32 -7.07
N ASP A 147 8.64 7.17 -7.94
CA ASP A 147 9.76 8.10 -8.07
C ASP A 147 9.48 9.18 -9.12
N ASP A 148 8.44 9.96 -8.90
CA ASP A 148 8.02 11.08 -9.74
C ASP A 148 7.30 12.11 -8.85
N LEU A 149 7.68 13.39 -8.98
CA LEU A 149 7.12 14.45 -8.13
C LEU A 149 5.63 14.72 -8.39
N ALA A 150 5.16 14.57 -9.63
CA ALA A 150 3.74 14.74 -9.91
C ALA A 150 2.93 13.56 -9.33
N VAL A 151 3.45 12.32 -9.43
CA VAL A 151 2.85 11.17 -8.76
C VAL A 151 2.81 11.40 -7.25
N ALA A 152 3.92 11.80 -6.63
CA ALA A 152 3.98 12.09 -5.20
C ALA A 152 3.02 13.23 -4.79
N THR A 153 2.87 14.27 -5.63
CA THR A 153 1.90 15.35 -5.39
C THR A 153 0.48 14.82 -5.33
N GLY A 154 0.08 14.00 -6.30
CA GLY A 154 -1.25 13.38 -6.31
C GLY A 154 -1.49 12.50 -5.09
N GLN A 155 -0.49 11.71 -4.65
CA GLN A 155 -0.60 10.90 -3.43
C GLN A 155 -0.72 11.75 -2.16
N GLY A 156 -0.03 12.89 -2.12
CA GLY A 156 -0.07 13.83 -0.99
C GLY A 156 -1.45 14.44 -0.73
N THR A 157 -2.36 14.44 -1.70
CA THR A 157 -3.74 14.93 -1.54
C THR A 157 -4.50 14.24 -0.40
N ILE A 158 -4.06 13.04 0.00
CA ILE A 158 -4.57 12.35 1.19
C ILE A 158 -4.41 13.20 2.45
N ALA A 159 -3.25 13.86 2.60
CA ALA A 159 -3.03 14.75 3.75
C ALA A 159 -3.96 15.97 3.72
N MET A 160 -4.30 16.51 2.53
CA MET A 160 -5.27 17.60 2.42
C MET A 160 -6.63 17.18 2.97
N GLU A 161 -7.11 15.99 2.63
CA GLU A 161 -8.38 15.45 3.12
C GLU A 161 -8.31 15.19 4.64
N ILE A 162 -7.19 14.65 5.14
CA ILE A 162 -6.98 14.42 6.58
C ILE A 162 -7.09 15.74 7.37
N PHE A 163 -6.39 16.80 6.96
CA PHE A 163 -6.43 18.09 7.64
C PHE A 163 -7.78 18.78 7.54
N LYS A 164 -8.51 18.59 6.44
CA LYS A 164 -9.87 19.11 6.28
C LYS A 164 -10.84 18.49 7.30
N GLU A 165 -10.73 17.18 7.56
CA GLU A 165 -11.62 16.46 8.48
C GLU A 165 -11.13 16.50 9.94
N LEU A 166 -9.82 16.52 10.16
CA LEU A 166 -9.19 16.52 11.48
C LEU A 166 -8.09 17.59 11.56
N PRO A 167 -8.43 18.89 11.63
CA PRO A 167 -7.44 19.98 11.62
C PRO A 167 -6.39 19.91 12.73
N LEU A 168 -6.73 19.26 13.85
CA LEU A 168 -5.86 19.08 15.02
C LEU A 168 -5.24 17.69 15.08
N VAL A 169 -4.98 17.06 13.93
CA VAL A 169 -4.21 15.80 13.86
C VAL A 169 -2.78 16.06 14.36
N GLU A 170 -2.27 15.14 15.18
CA GLU A 170 -0.93 15.25 15.76
C GLU A 170 0.06 14.24 15.15
N TYR A 171 -0.44 13.07 14.70
CA TYR A 171 0.36 12.01 14.09
C TYR A 171 -0.32 11.49 12.82
N ILE A 172 0.47 11.29 11.77
CA ILE A 172 0.05 10.55 10.57
C ILE A 172 1.02 9.41 10.36
N LEU A 173 0.50 8.18 10.29
CA LEU A 173 1.26 6.98 9.94
C LEU A 173 1.06 6.70 8.46
N VAL A 174 2.16 6.52 7.73
CA VAL A 174 2.15 6.31 6.27
C VAL A 174 2.99 5.10 5.89
N PRO A 175 2.47 4.14 5.11
CA PRO A 175 3.26 2.99 4.67
C PRO A 175 4.28 3.42 3.63
N ILE A 176 5.47 2.84 3.69
CA ILE A 176 6.58 3.14 2.78
C ILE A 176 6.99 1.88 2.01
N GLY A 177 7.00 1.97 0.69
CA GLY A 177 7.76 1.13 -0.21
C GLY A 177 8.81 1.99 -0.90
N GLY A 178 8.63 2.33 -2.18
CA GLY A 178 9.55 3.23 -2.91
C GLY A 178 9.53 4.70 -2.48
N GLY A 179 8.58 5.13 -1.66
CA GLY A 179 8.58 6.44 -1.00
C GLY A 179 7.62 7.50 -1.57
N GLY A 180 6.98 7.28 -2.72
CA GLY A 180 6.14 8.32 -3.36
C GLY A 180 4.97 8.80 -2.51
N LEU A 181 4.25 7.89 -1.83
CA LEU A 181 3.16 8.24 -0.90
C LEU A 181 3.70 9.03 0.29
N ALA A 182 4.75 8.51 0.92
CA ALA A 182 5.35 9.12 2.10
C ALA A 182 5.92 10.51 1.81
N ALA A 183 6.58 10.71 0.66
CA ALA A 183 7.08 12.02 0.23
C ALA A 183 5.95 13.04 0.05
N GLY A 184 4.87 12.64 -0.63
CA GLY A 184 3.72 13.51 -0.84
C GLY A 184 3.01 13.87 0.46
N VAL A 185 2.63 12.86 1.25
CA VAL A 185 1.89 13.05 2.51
C VAL A 185 2.73 13.84 3.52
N SER A 186 3.99 13.47 3.75
CA SER A 186 4.83 14.15 4.75
C SER A 186 5.13 15.59 4.37
N THR A 187 5.39 15.84 3.08
CA THR A 187 5.65 17.21 2.62
C THR A 187 4.44 18.10 2.82
N LEU A 188 3.25 17.67 2.38
CA LEU A 188 2.05 18.47 2.56
C LEU A 188 1.70 18.63 4.04
N ALA A 189 1.80 17.56 4.83
CA ALA A 189 1.53 17.62 6.27
C ALA A 189 2.43 18.65 6.97
N LYS A 190 3.73 18.67 6.68
CA LYS A 190 4.67 19.66 7.24
C LYS A 190 4.46 21.08 6.72
N LEU A 191 3.96 21.26 5.51
CA LEU A 191 3.57 22.58 4.98
C LEU A 191 2.35 23.13 5.71
N LEU A 192 1.36 22.29 6.04
CA LEU A 192 0.14 22.69 6.75
C LEU A 192 0.35 22.84 8.26
N ASN A 193 1.16 21.96 8.84
CA ASN A 193 1.50 21.99 10.26
C ASN A 193 2.93 21.49 10.48
N PRO A 194 3.94 22.40 10.66
CA PRO A 194 5.32 22.00 10.89
C PRO A 194 5.57 21.11 12.12
N ASN A 195 4.64 21.16 13.10
CA ASN A 195 4.77 20.41 14.36
C ASN A 195 4.17 18.99 14.30
N ILE A 196 3.45 18.65 13.23
CA ILE A 196 2.89 17.31 13.09
C ILE A 196 4.00 16.24 13.06
N LYS A 197 3.73 15.10 13.63
CA LYS A 197 4.60 13.92 13.50
C LYS A 197 4.14 13.03 12.35
N VAL A 198 5.03 12.78 11.40
CA VAL A 198 4.78 11.84 10.30
C VAL A 198 5.68 10.64 10.46
N ILE A 199 5.07 9.50 10.72
CA ILE A 199 5.77 8.24 10.99
C ILE A 199 5.67 7.36 9.74
N GLY A 200 6.81 7.04 9.16
CA GLY A 200 6.89 6.06 8.09
C GLY A 200 6.81 4.64 8.64
N VAL A 201 6.16 3.74 7.92
CA VAL A 201 6.09 2.34 8.32
C VAL A 201 6.51 1.44 7.17
N GLU A 202 7.50 0.59 7.40
CA GLU A 202 8.00 -0.41 6.46
C GLU A 202 7.81 -1.83 7.02
N PRO A 203 7.70 -2.85 6.16
CA PRO A 203 7.85 -4.23 6.63
C PRO A 203 9.31 -4.49 6.98
N ALA A 204 9.57 -5.22 8.06
CA ALA A 204 10.94 -5.52 8.52
C ALA A 204 11.77 -6.23 7.44
N GLY A 205 11.13 -7.10 6.64
CA GLY A 205 11.78 -7.80 5.53
C GLY A 205 12.04 -6.96 4.26
N ALA A 206 11.67 -5.66 4.24
CA ALA A 206 11.90 -4.75 3.11
C ALA A 206 12.05 -3.29 3.57
N SER A 207 12.93 -3.03 4.54
CA SER A 207 13.15 -1.71 5.15
C SER A 207 14.22 -0.88 4.43
N CYS A 208 14.07 -0.70 3.11
CA CYS A 208 15.07 0.00 2.29
C CYS A 208 15.13 1.50 2.58
N MET A 209 14.03 2.14 2.93
CA MET A 209 13.99 3.57 3.25
C MET A 209 14.65 3.84 4.60
N LYS A 210 14.40 2.99 5.61
CA LYS A 210 15.09 3.10 6.92
C LYS A 210 16.60 2.96 6.75
N ALA A 211 17.06 1.93 6.04
CA ALA A 211 18.48 1.74 5.75
C ALA A 211 19.09 2.95 5.01
N SER A 212 18.32 3.57 4.09
CA SER A 212 18.76 4.75 3.34
C SER A 212 18.84 6.00 4.21
N LEU A 213 17.88 6.21 5.11
CA LEU A 213 17.92 7.33 6.07
C LEU A 213 19.07 7.19 7.05
N ASP A 214 19.30 5.99 7.58
CA ASP A 214 20.42 5.68 8.49
C ASP A 214 21.79 5.92 7.80
N ALA A 215 21.88 5.62 6.50
CA ALA A 215 23.08 5.85 5.69
C ALA A 215 23.21 7.29 5.12
N GLY A 216 22.15 8.10 5.19
CA GLY A 216 22.10 9.44 4.60
C GLY A 216 22.08 9.48 3.07
N LYS A 217 21.87 8.34 2.39
CA LYS A 217 21.82 8.17 0.94
C LYS A 217 20.97 6.98 0.55
N VAL A 218 20.47 6.94 -0.68
CA VAL A 218 19.72 5.79 -1.18
C VAL A 218 20.57 4.52 -1.12
N ILE A 219 20.02 3.47 -0.51
CA ILE A 219 20.61 2.14 -0.37
C ILE A 219 19.71 1.13 -1.04
N THR A 220 20.30 0.22 -1.82
CA THR A 220 19.65 -0.96 -2.38
C THR A 220 19.85 -2.15 -1.45
N LEU A 221 18.77 -2.75 -0.98
CA LEU A 221 18.83 -4.00 -0.22
C LEU A 221 19.24 -5.17 -1.11
N PRO A 222 20.00 -6.13 -0.60
CA PRO A 222 20.40 -7.30 -1.36
C PRO A 222 19.19 -8.18 -1.71
N ASP A 223 18.24 -8.28 -0.80
CA ASP A 223 17.01 -9.05 -0.96
C ASP A 223 15.85 -8.43 -0.17
N VAL A 224 14.62 -8.83 -0.49
CA VAL A 224 13.39 -8.47 0.22
C VAL A 224 12.55 -9.73 0.44
N ASN A 225 12.03 -9.88 1.65
CA ASN A 225 11.20 -11.01 2.04
C ASN A 225 10.09 -10.55 2.98
N THR A 226 8.90 -10.34 2.44
CA THR A 226 7.71 -9.92 3.21
C THR A 226 6.43 -10.29 2.47
N ILE A 227 5.35 -10.52 3.22
CA ILE A 227 4.00 -10.69 2.67
C ILE A 227 3.37 -9.36 2.21
N ALA A 228 3.96 -8.22 2.56
CA ALA A 228 3.50 -6.88 2.16
C ALA A 228 3.98 -6.52 0.75
N ASP A 229 3.49 -7.23 -0.27
CA ASP A 229 3.92 -7.16 -1.67
C ASP A 229 3.89 -5.75 -2.26
N GLY A 230 2.91 -4.92 -1.90
CA GLY A 230 2.81 -3.53 -2.37
C GLY A 230 3.91 -2.59 -1.85
N THR A 231 4.67 -3.02 -0.84
CA THR A 231 5.79 -2.27 -0.23
C THR A 231 7.13 -3.04 -0.27
N ALA A 232 7.16 -4.21 -0.92
CA ALA A 232 8.36 -5.04 -1.09
C ALA A 232 9.31 -4.44 -2.15
N VAL A 233 9.98 -3.35 -1.81
CA VAL A 233 10.86 -2.58 -2.69
C VAL A 233 12.29 -2.68 -2.21
N LYS A 234 13.23 -2.98 -3.14
CA LYS A 234 14.67 -3.08 -2.81
C LYS A 234 15.34 -1.72 -2.68
N THR A 235 14.91 -0.75 -3.49
CA THR A 235 15.57 0.56 -3.61
C THR A 235 14.54 1.67 -3.54
N PRO A 236 14.67 2.64 -2.63
CA PRO A 236 13.84 3.84 -2.63
C PRO A 236 14.03 4.67 -3.90
N GLY A 237 13.06 5.54 -4.20
CA GLY A 237 13.19 6.51 -5.28
C GLY A 237 14.21 7.60 -4.94
N ASP A 238 15.12 7.91 -5.88
CA ASP A 238 16.13 8.96 -5.73
C ASP A 238 15.51 10.37 -5.67
N ILE A 239 14.45 10.60 -6.47
CA ILE A 239 13.76 11.90 -6.57
C ILE A 239 12.96 12.21 -5.30
N VAL A 240 12.33 11.19 -4.71
CA VAL A 240 11.47 11.35 -3.53
C VAL A 240 12.23 11.26 -2.20
N PHE A 241 13.40 10.62 -2.18
CA PHE A 241 14.21 10.42 -0.97
C PHE A 241 14.53 11.71 -0.20
N PRO A 242 14.97 12.83 -0.83
CA PRO A 242 15.27 14.07 -0.11
C PRO A 242 14.05 14.66 0.63
N TYR A 243 12.85 14.44 0.12
CA TYR A 243 11.61 14.90 0.78
C TYR A 243 11.29 14.06 2.01
N ILE A 244 11.52 12.76 1.94
CA ILE A 244 11.34 11.84 3.07
C ILE A 244 12.38 12.11 4.14
N GLN A 245 13.64 12.25 3.77
CA GLN A 245 14.74 12.59 4.69
C GLN A 245 14.47 13.88 5.47
N LYS A 246 13.80 14.85 4.84
CA LYS A 246 13.48 16.13 5.46
C LYS A 246 12.24 16.06 6.35
N ASN A 247 11.22 15.30 5.99
CA ASN A 247 9.86 15.46 6.51
C ASN A 247 9.34 14.28 7.34
N ILE A 248 9.95 13.09 7.23
CA ILE A 248 9.60 11.94 8.09
C ILE A 248 10.34 12.08 9.42
N ASP A 249 9.60 11.98 10.52
CA ASP A 249 10.16 12.11 11.87
C ASP A 249 10.79 10.80 12.37
N GLU A 250 10.23 9.67 11.96
CA GLU A 250 10.65 8.33 12.39
C GLU A 250 10.19 7.27 11.39
N ILE A 251 10.92 6.15 11.30
CA ILE A 251 10.45 4.95 10.59
C ILE A 251 10.36 3.77 11.57
N ILE A 252 9.18 3.16 11.60
CA ILE A 252 8.89 1.92 12.33
C ILE A 252 8.92 0.76 11.33
N ALA A 253 9.70 -0.28 11.62
CA ALA A 253 9.64 -1.55 10.91
C ALA A 253 8.73 -2.52 11.66
N VAL A 254 7.81 -3.19 10.96
CA VAL A 254 6.87 -4.16 11.52
C VAL A 254 7.07 -5.54 10.92
N GLU A 255 6.89 -6.58 11.72
CA GLU A 255 7.02 -7.96 11.28
C GLU A 255 5.77 -8.46 10.55
N ASP A 256 5.93 -9.41 9.64
CA ASP A 256 4.80 -9.99 8.88
C ASP A 256 3.74 -10.64 9.78
N GLN A 257 4.16 -11.22 10.92
CA GLN A 257 3.24 -11.75 11.92
C GLN A 257 2.28 -10.69 12.45
N GLU A 258 2.75 -9.46 12.62
CA GLU A 258 1.91 -8.36 13.09
C GLU A 258 0.85 -7.99 12.07
N LEU A 259 1.18 -8.06 10.76
CA LEU A 259 0.22 -7.83 9.69
C LEU A 259 -0.89 -8.87 9.69
N ILE A 260 -0.52 -10.15 9.85
CA ILE A 260 -1.47 -11.28 9.90
C ILE A 260 -2.47 -11.11 11.04
N VAL A 261 -2.00 -10.73 12.23
CA VAL A 261 -2.87 -10.50 13.40
C VAL A 261 -3.79 -9.30 13.17
N ASN A 262 -3.24 -8.18 12.67
CA ASN A 262 -4.02 -6.97 12.41
C ASN A 262 -5.02 -7.13 11.25
N PHE A 263 -4.78 -8.07 10.32
CA PHE A 263 -5.77 -8.42 9.30
C PHE A 263 -7.08 -8.90 9.93
N LEU A 264 -7.00 -9.80 10.90
CA LEU A 264 -8.19 -10.25 11.65
C LEU A 264 -8.84 -9.11 12.42
N ASP A 265 -8.05 -8.23 13.07
CA ASP A 265 -8.58 -7.06 13.77
C ASP A 265 -9.39 -6.14 12.85
N MET A 266 -8.89 -5.90 11.64
CA MET A 266 -9.60 -5.10 10.66
C MET A 266 -10.91 -5.76 10.20
N MET A 267 -10.88 -7.06 9.94
CA MET A 267 -12.10 -7.80 9.55
C MET A 267 -13.13 -7.87 10.69
N GLU A 268 -12.69 -8.21 11.90
CA GLU A 268 -13.59 -8.47 13.02
C GLU A 268 -14.14 -7.17 13.62
N ASN A 269 -13.34 -6.12 13.74
CA ASN A 269 -13.73 -4.89 14.43
C ASN A 269 -14.17 -3.75 13.49
N HIS A 270 -13.65 -3.70 12.25
CA HIS A 270 -13.93 -2.62 11.30
C HIS A 270 -14.72 -3.06 10.07
N LYS A 271 -14.86 -4.37 9.82
CA LYS A 271 -15.52 -4.95 8.63
C LYS A 271 -14.87 -4.47 7.33
N MET A 272 -13.56 -4.21 7.38
CA MET A 272 -12.77 -3.73 6.25
C MET A 272 -11.77 -4.79 5.78
N LEU A 273 -11.70 -4.96 4.46
CA LEU A 273 -10.65 -5.75 3.82
C LEU A 273 -9.48 -4.82 3.46
N VAL A 274 -8.33 -5.07 4.06
CA VAL A 274 -7.10 -4.29 3.85
C VAL A 274 -5.98 -5.24 3.47
N GLU A 275 -5.25 -4.93 2.39
CA GLU A 275 -4.10 -5.74 1.96
C GLU A 275 -2.92 -5.60 2.93
N ASN A 276 -1.97 -6.54 2.88
CA ASN A 276 -0.87 -6.60 3.84
C ASN A 276 -0.07 -5.28 3.91
N SER A 277 0.22 -4.63 2.79
CA SER A 277 0.89 -3.32 2.76
C SER A 277 0.04 -2.20 3.37
N GLY A 278 -1.29 -2.30 3.28
CA GLY A 278 -2.22 -1.35 3.90
C GLY A 278 -2.33 -1.50 5.42
N LEU A 279 -1.96 -2.69 5.96
CA LEU A 279 -1.99 -2.99 7.39
C LEU A 279 -0.77 -2.46 8.15
N LEU A 280 0.31 -2.10 7.46
CA LEU A 280 1.55 -1.63 8.08
C LEU A 280 1.29 -0.56 9.14
N THR A 281 0.49 0.43 8.82
CA THR A 281 0.24 1.57 9.69
C THR A 281 -0.58 1.23 10.93
N VAL A 282 -1.52 0.29 10.86
CA VAL A 282 -2.25 -0.17 12.04
C VAL A 282 -1.41 -1.11 12.90
N ALA A 283 -0.55 -1.94 12.29
CA ALA A 283 0.40 -2.77 13.01
C ALA A 283 1.41 -1.93 13.80
N ALA A 284 1.83 -0.79 13.25
CA ALA A 284 2.75 0.12 13.91
C ALA A 284 2.17 0.87 15.11
N LEU A 285 0.84 0.94 15.27
CA LEU A 285 0.20 1.71 16.35
C LEU A 285 0.67 1.29 17.75
N LYS A 286 0.91 0.00 17.97
CA LYS A 286 1.37 -0.52 19.26
C LYS A 286 2.82 -0.18 19.61
N HIS A 287 3.60 0.25 18.61
CA HIS A 287 5.01 0.67 18.79
C HIS A 287 5.15 2.15 19.15
N LEU A 288 4.05 2.90 19.17
CA LEU A 288 4.07 4.33 19.53
C LEU A 288 4.09 4.52 21.05
N ASP A 289 5.06 5.28 21.55
CA ASP A 289 5.21 5.60 22.97
C ASP A 289 4.30 6.76 23.44
N CYS A 290 3.42 7.28 22.58
CA CYS A 290 2.55 8.41 22.92
C CYS A 290 1.17 7.96 23.42
N LYS A 291 0.53 8.81 24.25
CA LYS A 291 -0.83 8.62 24.76
C LYS A 291 -1.65 9.90 24.60
N GLY A 292 -2.96 9.74 24.47
CA GLY A 292 -3.91 10.85 24.35
C GLY A 292 -3.85 11.63 23.04
N LYS A 293 -3.09 11.13 22.04
CA LYS A 293 -2.82 11.79 20.77
C LYS A 293 -3.90 11.49 19.72
N LYS A 294 -4.12 12.44 18.80
CA LYS A 294 -4.92 12.25 17.59
C LYS A 294 -4.04 11.72 16.49
N ILE A 295 -4.26 10.46 16.12
CA ILE A 295 -3.44 9.70 15.19
C ILE A 295 -4.29 9.31 13.99
N VAL A 296 -3.78 9.53 12.78
CA VAL A 296 -4.36 9.00 11.54
C VAL A 296 -3.48 7.92 10.97
N SER A 297 -4.05 6.75 10.73
CA SER A 297 -3.42 5.59 10.09
C SER A 297 -3.95 5.45 8.66
N ILE A 298 -3.08 5.52 7.65
CA ILE A 298 -3.45 5.41 6.23
C ILE A 298 -3.51 3.95 5.82
N LEU A 299 -4.72 3.44 5.52
CA LEU A 299 -4.94 2.11 4.96
C LEU A 299 -4.79 2.18 3.44
N SER A 300 -3.59 1.93 2.93
CA SER A 300 -3.20 2.30 1.57
C SER A 300 -3.89 1.53 0.44
N GLY A 301 -4.37 0.31 0.69
CA GLY A 301 -5.04 -0.52 -0.31
C GLY A 301 -5.73 -1.76 0.27
N GLY A 302 -6.56 -2.40 -0.58
CA GLY A 302 -7.32 -3.60 -0.21
C GLY A 302 -7.36 -4.66 -1.34
N ASN A 303 -6.51 -4.54 -2.35
CA ASN A 303 -6.50 -5.42 -3.53
C ASN A 303 -5.79 -6.76 -3.23
N MET A 304 -6.44 -7.60 -2.45
CA MET A 304 -5.99 -8.94 -2.11
C MET A 304 -6.77 -9.99 -2.92
N ASP A 305 -6.11 -11.02 -3.39
CA ASP A 305 -6.80 -12.16 -4.00
C ASP A 305 -7.37 -13.11 -2.92
N VAL A 306 -8.39 -13.89 -3.31
CA VAL A 306 -9.14 -14.74 -2.35
C VAL A 306 -8.28 -15.87 -1.79
N ILE A 307 -7.27 -16.36 -2.51
CA ILE A 307 -6.38 -17.43 -2.04
C ILE A 307 -5.47 -16.88 -0.96
N THR A 308 -4.83 -15.74 -1.21
CA THR A 308 -4.00 -15.03 -0.23
C THR A 308 -4.83 -14.67 1.01
N LEU A 309 -6.05 -14.16 0.81
CA LEU A 309 -6.98 -13.85 1.90
C LEU A 309 -7.26 -15.08 2.77
N SER A 310 -7.59 -16.21 2.16
CA SER A 310 -7.84 -17.47 2.89
C SER A 310 -6.63 -17.91 3.71
N SER A 311 -5.42 -17.80 3.11
CA SER A 311 -4.17 -18.14 3.79
C SER A 311 -3.91 -17.23 5.01
N VAL A 312 -4.05 -15.91 4.84
CA VAL A 312 -3.83 -14.95 5.93
C VAL A 312 -4.84 -15.16 7.08
N VAL A 313 -6.11 -15.43 6.75
CA VAL A 313 -7.13 -15.75 7.77
C VAL A 313 -6.75 -17.01 8.54
N GLN A 314 -6.36 -18.08 7.85
CA GLN A 314 -5.98 -19.34 8.54
C GLN A 314 -4.76 -19.14 9.45
N HIS A 315 -3.71 -18.48 8.98
CA HIS A 315 -2.53 -18.18 9.77
C HIS A 315 -2.87 -17.30 10.99
N GLY A 316 -3.68 -16.26 10.80
CA GLY A 316 -4.12 -15.40 11.89
C GLY A 316 -4.94 -16.12 12.96
N LEU A 317 -5.78 -17.08 12.56
CA LEU A 317 -6.54 -17.92 13.51
C LEU A 317 -5.61 -18.86 14.29
N ILE A 318 -4.57 -19.38 13.65
CA ILE A 318 -3.54 -20.21 14.32
C ILE A 318 -2.74 -19.36 15.31
N GLU A 319 -2.23 -18.20 14.89
CA GLU A 319 -1.48 -17.27 15.74
C GLU A 319 -2.27 -16.84 16.99
N ARG A 320 -3.59 -16.71 16.86
CA ARG A 320 -4.49 -16.41 18.00
C ARG A 320 -4.93 -17.64 18.81
N GLY A 321 -4.41 -18.82 18.49
CA GLY A 321 -4.79 -20.06 19.17
C GLY A 321 -6.27 -20.46 18.99
N ARG A 322 -6.96 -19.90 17.96
CA ARG A 322 -8.38 -20.21 17.68
C ARG A 322 -8.56 -21.46 16.82
N VAL A 323 -7.52 -21.83 16.09
CA VAL A 323 -7.46 -23.03 15.25
C VAL A 323 -6.10 -23.69 15.45
N PHE A 324 -6.08 -24.99 15.55
CA PHE A 324 -4.85 -25.79 15.53
C PHE A 324 -5.08 -27.07 14.72
N THR A 325 -4.03 -27.59 14.15
CA THR A 325 -4.06 -28.85 13.40
C THR A 325 -3.24 -29.90 14.15
N VAL A 326 -3.83 -31.06 14.36
CA VAL A 326 -3.15 -32.22 14.94
C VAL A 326 -3.09 -33.32 13.91
N SER A 327 -1.89 -33.81 13.63
CA SER A 327 -1.68 -35.01 12.81
C SER A 327 -1.38 -36.19 13.74
N VAL A 328 -2.20 -37.24 13.66
CA VAL A 328 -2.04 -38.43 14.47
C VAL A 328 -1.79 -39.63 13.54
N GLN A 329 -0.66 -40.32 13.73
CA GLN A 329 -0.44 -41.61 13.09
C GLN A 329 -1.18 -42.68 13.86
N LEU A 330 -2.07 -43.39 13.19
CA LEU A 330 -2.84 -44.47 13.75
C LEU A 330 -2.43 -45.81 13.11
N PRO A 331 -2.32 -46.89 13.89
CA PRO A 331 -2.27 -48.23 13.31
C PRO A 331 -3.52 -48.50 12.49
N ASP A 332 -3.39 -49.23 11.39
CA ASP A 332 -4.55 -49.63 10.58
C ASP A 332 -5.33 -50.76 11.28
N ARG A 333 -6.13 -50.38 12.30
CA ARG A 333 -6.96 -51.27 13.10
C ARG A 333 -8.34 -50.67 13.34
N PRO A 334 -9.41 -51.47 13.27
CA PRO A 334 -10.76 -51.02 13.62
C PRO A 334 -10.82 -50.39 15.03
N GLY A 335 -11.44 -49.22 15.16
CA GLY A 335 -11.67 -48.54 16.44
C GLY A 335 -10.63 -47.49 16.82
N GLU A 336 -9.47 -47.39 16.20
CA GLU A 336 -8.42 -46.41 16.56
C GLU A 336 -8.87 -44.96 16.39
N LEU A 337 -9.59 -44.65 15.33
CA LEU A 337 -10.16 -43.32 15.13
C LEU A 337 -11.18 -42.95 16.22
N VAL A 338 -11.97 -43.91 16.68
CA VAL A 338 -12.93 -43.72 17.78
C VAL A 338 -12.20 -43.41 19.09
N ASN A 339 -11.06 -44.08 19.34
CA ASN A 339 -10.24 -43.81 20.52
C ASN A 339 -9.74 -42.36 20.54
N VAL A 340 -9.18 -41.86 19.40
CA VAL A 340 -8.74 -40.48 19.28
C VAL A 340 -9.89 -39.49 19.46
N ALA A 341 -11.02 -39.71 18.75
CA ALA A 341 -12.20 -38.86 18.88
C ALA A 341 -12.74 -38.82 20.31
N SER A 342 -12.71 -39.95 21.02
CA SER A 342 -13.16 -40.05 22.43
C SER A 342 -12.24 -39.28 23.39
N VAL A 343 -10.93 -39.24 23.11
CA VAL A 343 -9.99 -38.44 23.89
C VAL A 343 -10.25 -36.95 23.67
N ILE A 344 -10.39 -36.51 22.41
CA ILE A 344 -10.70 -35.12 22.08
C ILE A 344 -12.03 -34.67 22.70
N ALA A 345 -13.06 -35.50 22.63
CA ALA A 345 -14.38 -35.21 23.21
C ALA A 345 -14.38 -35.03 24.74
N LYS A 346 -13.39 -35.59 25.43
CA LYS A 346 -13.23 -35.46 26.92
C LYS A 346 -12.46 -34.18 27.31
N LEU A 347 -11.78 -33.52 26.36
CA LEU A 347 -10.97 -32.35 26.61
C LEU A 347 -11.78 -31.04 26.47
N LYS A 348 -12.99 -30.98 26.94
CA LYS A 348 -13.91 -29.82 26.85
C LYS A 348 -13.28 -28.49 27.13
#